data_29c837fbfba2deca12af820705ef7024
#
_entry.id   29c837fbfba2deca12af820705ef7024
#
_cell.length_a   1.000
_cell.length_b   1.000
_cell.length_c   1.000
_cell.angle_alpha   90.00
_cell.angle_beta   90.00
_cell.angle_gamma   90.00
#
_symmetry.space_group_name_H-M   'P 1'
#
loop_
_entity.id
_entity.type
_entity.pdbx_description
1 polymer ?
#
loop_
_entity_poly.entity_id
_entity_poly.type
_entity_poly.pdbx_seq_one_letter_code
_entity_poly.pdbx_strand_id
1 'polypeptide(L)'
;MQSSLVVDLTSIGTLFAFILVSGGVLLLPRISGRTRGGFRLPYINGQYIVPAAYLLFVYISYERIIENLAHLSADSLQEILFILFILLGAVMAVLTFVRKFSLIPVMGVLFCSYLLIEIPEKSWLWFLVWMGLGLAIYFLYGYRNSALKVKS
;
A
#
# COMPACT_ATOMS: atom_id res chain seq x y z
N MET A 1 -25.41 12.35 -3.11
CA MET A 1 -24.97 11.12 -2.44
C MET A 1 -24.31 10.09 -3.37
N GLN A 2 -24.70 9.96 -4.64
CA GLN A 2 -24.06 9.00 -5.57
C GLN A 2 -22.72 9.46 -6.14
N SER A 3 -22.51 10.76 -6.30
CA SER A 3 -21.26 11.30 -6.85
C SER A 3 -20.05 11.11 -5.90
N SER A 4 -20.24 11.21 -4.60
CA SER A 4 -19.17 10.99 -3.62
C SER A 4 -18.69 9.53 -3.62
N LEU A 5 -19.59 8.57 -3.70
CA LEU A 5 -19.23 7.15 -3.77
C LEU A 5 -18.39 6.81 -5.00
N VAL A 6 -18.72 7.39 -6.16
CA VAL A 6 -17.95 7.16 -7.39
C VAL A 6 -16.55 7.74 -7.28
N VAL A 7 -16.42 8.94 -6.72
CA VAL A 7 -15.12 9.58 -6.48
C VAL A 7 -14.28 8.74 -5.49
N ASP A 8 -14.90 8.29 -4.39
CA ASP A 8 -14.21 7.47 -3.39
C ASP A 8 -13.74 6.13 -3.97
N LEU A 9 -14.61 5.43 -4.75
CA LEU A 9 -14.23 4.18 -5.40
C LEU A 9 -13.06 4.37 -6.37
N THR A 10 -13.08 5.45 -7.15
CA THR A 10 -11.98 5.77 -8.08
C THR A 10 -10.70 6.06 -7.29
N SER A 11 -10.80 6.78 -6.18
CA SER A 11 -9.66 7.09 -5.31
C SER A 11 -9.06 5.83 -4.69
N ILE A 12 -9.90 4.93 -4.15
CA ILE A 12 -9.44 3.65 -3.61
C ILE A 12 -8.71 2.84 -4.70
N GLY A 13 -9.31 2.71 -5.88
CA GLY A 13 -8.73 1.94 -6.98
C GLY A 13 -7.37 2.49 -7.42
N THR A 14 -7.24 3.80 -7.55
CA THR A 14 -5.97 4.44 -7.94
C THR A 14 -4.91 4.34 -6.85
N LEU A 15 -5.25 4.60 -5.59
CA LEU A 15 -4.32 4.49 -4.47
C LEU A 15 -3.85 3.03 -4.29
N PHE A 16 -4.76 2.08 -4.42
CA PHE A 16 -4.45 0.66 -4.35
C PHE A 16 -3.49 0.24 -5.49
N ALA A 17 -3.74 0.71 -6.71
CA ALA A 17 -2.83 0.48 -7.84
C ALA A 17 -1.43 1.07 -7.58
N PHE A 18 -1.35 2.28 -7.01
CA PHE A 18 -0.06 2.90 -6.65
C PHE A 18 0.68 2.11 -5.56
N ILE A 19 -0.02 1.57 -4.57
CA ILE A 19 0.58 0.70 -3.56
C ILE A 19 1.17 -0.56 -4.21
N LEU A 20 0.41 -1.20 -5.10
CA LEU A 20 0.87 -2.41 -5.80
C LEU A 20 2.08 -2.13 -6.70
N VAL A 21 2.07 -1.03 -7.45
CA VAL A 21 3.19 -0.64 -8.31
C VAL A 21 4.43 -0.30 -7.47
N SER A 22 4.28 0.52 -6.44
CA SER A 22 5.38 0.92 -5.56
C SER A 22 5.94 -0.28 -4.79
N GLY A 23 5.08 -1.16 -4.28
CA GLY A 23 5.46 -2.42 -3.64
C GLY A 23 6.14 -3.38 -4.61
N GLY A 24 5.63 -3.48 -5.84
CA GLY A 24 6.25 -4.26 -6.92
C GLY A 24 7.67 -3.81 -7.23
N VAL A 25 7.91 -2.51 -7.30
CA VAL A 25 9.27 -1.95 -7.51
C VAL A 25 10.23 -2.33 -6.37
N LEU A 26 9.74 -2.43 -5.12
CA LEU A 26 10.56 -2.85 -3.98
C LEU A 26 10.93 -4.33 -4.05
N LEU A 27 10.05 -5.17 -4.61
CA LEU A 27 10.26 -6.60 -4.75
C LEU A 27 11.15 -6.98 -5.94
N LEU A 28 11.25 -6.10 -6.95
CA LEU A 28 12.12 -6.38 -8.09
C LEU A 28 13.60 -6.41 -7.65
N PRO A 29 14.32 -7.50 -7.97
CA PRO A 29 15.76 -7.54 -7.71
C PRO A 29 16.42 -6.42 -8.51
N ARG A 30 17.30 -5.65 -7.85
CA ARG A 30 18.14 -4.66 -8.54
C ARG A 30 19.03 -5.38 -9.53
N ILE A 31 18.65 -5.42 -10.78
CA ILE A 31 19.52 -5.88 -11.85
C ILE A 31 20.57 -4.79 -12.06
N SER A 32 21.68 -4.92 -11.31
CA SER A 32 22.88 -4.12 -11.52
C SER A 32 23.45 -4.47 -12.89
N GLY A 33 23.16 -3.68 -13.90
CA GLY A 33 24.00 -3.79 -15.07
C GLY A 33 23.38 -3.74 -16.45
N ARG A 34 22.13 -3.36 -16.66
CA ARG A 34 21.64 -3.23 -18.04
C ARG A 34 20.54 -2.20 -18.24
N THR A 35 20.94 -0.92 -18.25
CA THR A 35 20.23 0.06 -19.07
C THR A 35 21.19 1.16 -19.52
N ARG A 36 21.71 1.01 -20.73
CA ARG A 36 22.20 2.14 -21.50
C ARG A 36 21.01 3.06 -21.74
N GLY A 37 21.05 4.29 -21.21
CA GLY A 37 20.14 5.38 -21.60
C GLY A 37 18.80 5.46 -20.86
N GLY A 38 18.71 5.16 -19.56
CA GLY A 38 17.50 5.38 -18.77
C GLY A 38 17.68 6.49 -17.72
N PHE A 39 16.63 7.27 -17.50
CA PHE A 39 16.52 8.21 -16.40
C PHE A 39 16.82 7.48 -15.07
N ARG A 40 17.93 7.84 -14.44
CA ARG A 40 18.31 7.31 -13.13
C ARG A 40 17.68 8.21 -12.08
N LEU A 41 16.63 7.74 -11.43
CA LEU A 41 16.17 8.36 -10.19
C LEU A 41 17.35 8.39 -9.19
N PRO A 42 17.62 9.55 -8.58
CA PRO A 42 18.66 9.63 -7.55
C PRO A 42 18.36 8.61 -6.45
N TYR A 43 19.31 7.73 -6.19
CA TYR A 43 19.21 6.79 -5.08
C TYR A 43 19.35 7.57 -3.78
N ILE A 44 18.21 7.91 -3.17
CA ILE A 44 18.18 8.49 -1.85
C ILE A 44 18.11 7.31 -0.87
N ASN A 45 19.17 7.19 -0.06
CA ASN A 45 19.24 6.13 0.94
C ASN A 45 18.17 6.36 2.01
N GLY A 46 17.08 5.59 1.93
CA GLY A 46 15.97 5.65 2.90
C GLY A 46 16.26 4.97 4.23
N GLN A 47 17.46 4.36 4.39
CA GLN A 47 17.81 3.51 5.52
C GLN A 47 17.58 4.16 6.89
N TYR A 48 17.87 5.45 7.02
CA TYR A 48 17.69 6.20 8.27
C TYR A 48 16.47 7.10 8.24
N ILE A 49 16.14 7.62 7.06
CA ILE A 49 15.04 8.59 6.89
C ILE A 49 13.68 7.92 7.15
N VAL A 50 13.46 6.71 6.61
CA VAL A 50 12.19 6.00 6.76
C VAL A 50 11.92 5.60 8.22
N PRO A 51 12.85 4.95 8.95
CA PRO A 51 12.63 4.66 10.37
C PRO A 51 12.45 5.92 11.22
N ALA A 52 13.23 6.98 10.95
CA ALA A 52 13.10 8.25 11.67
C ALA A 52 11.74 8.91 11.42
N ALA A 53 11.30 8.97 10.17
CA ALA A 53 9.98 9.48 9.82
C ALA A 53 8.84 8.65 10.43
N TYR A 54 9.00 7.32 10.45
CA TYR A 54 8.04 6.42 11.09
C TYR A 54 7.95 6.63 12.61
N LEU A 55 9.10 6.75 13.29
CA LEU A 55 9.13 7.05 14.73
C LEU A 55 8.49 8.41 15.04
N LEU A 56 8.78 9.42 14.22
CA LEU A 56 8.15 10.75 14.34
C LEU A 56 6.63 10.64 14.15
N PHE A 57 6.17 9.89 13.16
CA PHE A 57 4.74 9.66 12.91
C PHE A 57 4.08 8.96 14.11
N VAL A 58 4.68 7.89 14.64
CA VAL A 58 4.18 7.18 15.83
C VAL A 58 4.14 8.11 17.04
N TYR A 59 5.15 8.96 17.23
CA TYR A 59 5.19 9.93 18.32
C TYR A 59 4.07 10.97 18.21
N ILE A 60 3.82 11.50 17.02
CA ILE A 60 2.73 12.47 16.79
C ILE A 60 1.35 11.79 16.95
N SER A 61 1.22 10.54 16.53
CA SER A 61 -0.04 9.77 16.58
C SER A 61 -0.22 8.99 17.88
N TYR A 62 0.65 9.18 18.88
CA TYR A 62 0.68 8.38 20.11
C TYR A 62 -0.66 8.37 20.87
N GLU A 63 -1.29 9.53 21.02
CA GLU A 63 -2.60 9.66 21.68
C GLU A 63 -3.67 8.87 20.91
N ARG A 64 -3.74 9.04 19.59
CA ARG A 64 -4.68 8.33 18.72
C ARG A 64 -4.46 6.80 18.74
N ILE A 65 -3.20 6.35 18.85
CA ILE A 65 -2.86 4.94 18.94
C ILE A 65 -3.35 4.34 20.26
N ILE A 66 -3.18 5.05 21.39
CA ILE A 66 -3.64 4.59 22.70
C ILE A 66 -5.17 4.56 22.74
N GLU A 67 -5.85 5.59 22.26
CA GLU A 67 -7.31 5.63 22.19
C GLU A 67 -7.86 4.47 21.35
N ASN A 68 -7.30 4.22 20.18
CA ASN A 68 -7.72 3.09 19.33
C ASN A 68 -7.42 1.72 19.96
N LEU A 69 -6.32 1.59 20.72
CA LEU A 69 -6.01 0.36 21.45
C LEU A 69 -6.92 0.14 22.69
N ALA A 70 -7.32 1.24 23.34
CA ALA A 70 -8.22 1.19 24.50
C ALA A 70 -9.69 0.92 24.11
N HIS A 71 -10.08 1.36 22.91
CA HIS A 71 -11.41 1.18 22.35
C HIS A 71 -11.44 0.14 21.23
N LEU A 72 -10.66 -0.93 21.33
CA LEU A 72 -10.71 -2.10 20.43
C LEU A 72 -12.12 -2.76 20.48
N SER A 73 -13.14 -1.96 20.19
CA SER A 73 -14.45 -2.46 19.78
C SER A 73 -14.29 -2.86 18.31
N ALA A 74 -14.41 -4.15 18.02
CA ALA A 74 -14.28 -4.72 16.67
C ALA A 74 -15.32 -4.18 15.64
N ASP A 75 -15.98 -3.08 15.95
CA ASP A 75 -17.10 -2.53 15.20
C ASP A 75 -16.71 -1.45 14.17
N SER A 76 -15.48 -0.92 14.19
CA SER A 76 -15.08 0.07 13.19
C SER A 76 -13.93 -0.44 12.31
N LEU A 77 -14.23 -0.66 11.05
CA LEU A 77 -13.25 -1.01 10.01
C LEU A 77 -12.07 -0.02 9.96
N GLN A 78 -12.32 1.26 10.25
CA GLN A 78 -11.29 2.29 10.26
C GLN A 78 -10.23 2.07 11.33
N GLU A 79 -10.61 1.62 12.53
CA GLU A 79 -9.67 1.34 13.61
C GLU A 79 -8.75 0.15 13.25
N ILE A 80 -9.35 -0.90 12.68
CA ILE A 80 -8.61 -2.08 12.20
C ILE A 80 -7.62 -1.67 11.10
N LEU A 81 -8.06 -0.86 10.13
CA LEU A 81 -7.20 -0.37 9.05
C LEU A 81 -6.06 0.50 9.57
N PHE A 82 -6.32 1.32 10.60
CA PHE A 82 -5.28 2.14 11.21
C PHE A 82 -4.21 1.30 11.91
N ILE A 83 -4.61 0.27 12.66
CA ILE A 83 -3.67 -0.67 13.30
C ILE A 83 -2.88 -1.43 12.23
N LEU A 84 -3.54 -1.89 11.18
CA LEU A 84 -2.89 -2.55 10.05
C LEU A 84 -1.84 -1.64 9.38
N PHE A 85 -2.14 -0.34 9.27
CA PHE A 85 -1.20 0.65 8.74
C PHE A 85 0.02 0.84 9.64
N ILE A 86 -0.17 0.92 10.95
CA ILE A 86 0.96 1.00 11.91
C ILE A 86 1.84 -0.24 11.78
N LEU A 87 1.25 -1.42 11.67
CA LEU A 87 1.99 -2.67 11.47
C LEU A 87 2.74 -2.65 10.13
N LEU A 88 2.08 -2.25 9.04
CA LEU A 88 2.70 -2.11 7.73
C LEU A 88 3.88 -1.13 7.75
N GLY A 89 3.70 0.02 8.41
CA GLY A 89 4.75 1.02 8.58
C GLY A 89 5.96 0.47 9.34
N ALA A 90 5.73 -0.29 10.43
CA ALA A 90 6.78 -0.95 11.19
C ALA A 90 7.56 -1.95 10.31
N VAL A 91 6.85 -2.81 9.60
CA VAL A 91 7.46 -3.79 8.69
C VAL A 91 8.27 -3.09 7.60
N MET A 92 7.73 -2.03 6.99
CA MET A 92 8.44 -1.26 5.96
C MET A 92 9.66 -0.53 6.51
N ALA A 93 9.59 0.01 7.73
CA ALA A 93 10.73 0.65 8.41
C ALA A 93 11.87 -0.35 8.65
N VAL A 94 11.55 -1.54 9.17
CA VAL A 94 12.51 -2.62 9.40
C VAL A 94 13.10 -3.13 8.09
N LEU A 95 12.27 -3.40 7.09
CA LEU A 95 12.73 -3.86 5.77
C LEU A 95 13.63 -2.82 5.09
N THR A 96 13.30 -1.54 5.21
CA THR A 96 14.12 -0.47 4.63
C THR A 96 15.47 -0.36 5.33
N PHE A 97 15.49 -0.56 6.64
CA PHE A 97 16.73 -0.57 7.42
C PHE A 97 17.63 -1.75 7.03
N VAL A 98 17.06 -2.96 6.93
CA VAL A 98 17.82 -4.19 6.63
C VAL A 98 18.23 -4.27 5.16
N ARG A 99 17.31 -3.98 4.24
CA ARG A 99 17.50 -4.16 2.79
C ARG A 99 17.94 -2.90 2.04
N LYS A 100 18.10 -1.78 2.72
CA LYS A 100 18.51 -0.48 2.15
C LYS A 100 17.64 -0.09 0.95
N PHE A 101 16.31 -0.16 1.11
CA PHE A 101 15.40 0.22 0.06
C PHE A 101 15.49 1.71 -0.29
N SER A 102 15.18 2.04 -1.55
CA SER A 102 15.06 3.44 -1.97
C SER A 102 13.92 4.13 -1.25
N LEU A 103 14.14 5.39 -0.83
CA LEU A 103 13.15 6.20 -0.12
C LEU A 103 11.85 6.35 -0.92
N ILE A 104 11.94 6.60 -2.22
CA ILE A 104 10.80 6.99 -3.07
C ILE A 104 9.70 5.92 -3.11
N PRO A 105 9.95 4.62 -3.43
CA PRO A 105 8.90 3.60 -3.43
C PRO A 105 8.31 3.34 -2.04
N VAL A 106 9.14 3.39 -0.99
CA VAL A 106 8.66 3.18 0.39
C VAL A 106 7.70 4.28 0.81
N MET A 107 8.06 5.54 0.54
CA MET A 107 7.18 6.68 0.80
C MET A 107 5.89 6.59 -0.03
N GLY A 108 5.97 6.12 -1.28
CA GLY A 108 4.79 5.87 -2.11
C GLY A 108 3.83 4.88 -1.45
N VAL A 109 4.31 3.74 -0.96
CA VAL A 109 3.48 2.75 -0.25
C VAL A 109 2.87 3.36 1.01
N LEU A 110 3.66 4.04 1.85
CA LEU A 110 3.20 4.58 3.12
C LEU A 110 2.17 5.71 2.94
N PHE A 111 2.43 6.68 2.05
CA PHE A 111 1.48 7.77 1.82
C PHE A 111 0.18 7.29 1.20
N CYS A 112 0.25 6.42 0.18
CA CYS A 112 -0.97 5.87 -0.42
C CYS A 112 -1.76 5.03 0.57
N SER A 113 -1.11 4.25 1.42
CA SER A 113 -1.78 3.46 2.46
C SER A 113 -2.44 4.35 3.51
N TYR A 114 -1.78 5.45 3.91
CA TYR A 114 -2.37 6.41 4.85
C TYR A 114 -3.63 7.07 4.27
N LEU A 115 -3.57 7.57 3.04
CA LEU A 115 -4.72 8.17 2.36
C LEU A 115 -5.88 7.17 2.19
N LEU A 116 -5.56 5.90 2.01
CA LEU A 116 -6.55 4.85 1.85
C LEU A 116 -7.39 4.64 3.12
N ILE A 117 -6.82 4.83 4.30
CA ILE A 117 -7.49 4.67 5.59
C ILE A 117 -8.48 5.82 5.89
N GLU A 118 -8.20 7.02 5.38
CA GLU A 118 -9.08 8.19 5.56
C GLU A 118 -10.39 8.08 4.76
N ILE A 119 -10.52 7.09 3.86
CA ILE A 119 -11.72 6.91 3.05
C ILE A 119 -12.84 6.24 3.88
N PRO A 120 -14.10 6.71 3.78
CA PRO A 120 -15.22 6.19 4.55
C PRO A 120 -15.46 4.68 4.36
N GLU A 121 -15.85 3.99 5.43
CA GLU A 121 -16.10 2.54 5.46
C GLU A 121 -17.08 2.05 4.38
N LYS A 122 -18.11 2.83 4.10
CA LYS A 122 -19.11 2.49 3.07
C LYS A 122 -18.49 2.30 1.70
N SER A 123 -17.49 3.10 1.35
CA SER A 123 -16.79 3.04 0.07
C SER A 123 -15.88 1.82 0.00
N TRP A 124 -15.33 1.38 1.14
CA TRP A 124 -14.56 0.14 1.25
C TRP A 124 -15.40 -1.10 0.96
N LEU A 125 -16.61 -1.19 1.49
CA LEU A 125 -17.51 -2.33 1.22
C LEU A 125 -17.83 -2.44 -0.26
N TRP A 126 -18.18 -1.33 -0.90
CA TRP A 126 -18.43 -1.32 -2.34
C TRP A 126 -17.20 -1.69 -3.16
N PHE A 127 -16.03 -1.19 -2.77
CA PHE A 127 -14.77 -1.55 -3.42
C PHE A 127 -14.48 -3.06 -3.31
N LEU A 128 -14.64 -3.64 -2.13
CA LEU A 128 -14.41 -5.07 -1.91
C LEU A 128 -15.36 -5.94 -2.74
N VAL A 129 -16.63 -5.54 -2.86
CA VAL A 129 -17.61 -6.25 -3.73
C VAL A 129 -17.15 -6.21 -5.20
N TRP A 130 -16.77 -5.02 -5.70
CA TRP A 130 -16.29 -4.89 -7.07
C TRP A 130 -14.97 -5.61 -7.32
N MET A 131 -14.04 -5.53 -6.38
CA MET A 131 -12.78 -6.26 -6.46
C MET A 131 -13.00 -7.77 -6.43
N GLY A 132 -13.89 -8.25 -5.57
CA GLY A 132 -14.27 -9.67 -5.51
C GLY A 132 -14.88 -10.18 -6.83
N LEU A 133 -15.78 -9.39 -7.45
CA LEU A 133 -16.33 -9.69 -8.76
C LEU A 133 -15.23 -9.73 -9.84
N GLY A 134 -14.34 -8.75 -9.85
CA GLY A 134 -13.21 -8.70 -10.79
C GLY A 134 -12.27 -9.90 -10.64
N LEU A 135 -11.95 -10.29 -9.40
CA LEU A 135 -11.14 -11.47 -9.11
C LEU A 135 -11.84 -12.76 -9.50
N ALA A 136 -13.15 -12.88 -9.25
CA ALA A 136 -13.92 -14.04 -9.66
C ALA A 136 -13.88 -14.22 -11.19
N ILE A 137 -14.12 -13.14 -11.95
CA ILE A 137 -14.01 -13.16 -13.42
C ILE A 137 -12.60 -13.52 -13.85
N TYR A 138 -11.58 -12.95 -13.21
CA TYR A 138 -10.19 -13.25 -13.53
C TYR A 138 -9.84 -14.72 -13.30
N PHE A 139 -10.23 -15.31 -12.16
CA PHE A 139 -9.94 -16.72 -11.89
C PHE A 139 -10.76 -17.69 -12.74
N LEU A 140 -12.01 -17.34 -13.04
CA LEU A 140 -12.87 -18.21 -13.85
C LEU A 140 -12.50 -18.19 -15.34
N TYR A 141 -12.13 -17.03 -15.87
CA TYR A 141 -11.88 -16.84 -17.29
C TYR A 141 -10.42 -16.50 -17.64
N GLY A 142 -9.82 -15.52 -16.97
CA GLY A 142 -8.50 -15.01 -17.30
C GLY A 142 -7.38 -16.00 -17.02
N TYR A 143 -7.44 -16.70 -15.88
CA TYR A 143 -6.41 -17.68 -15.51
C TYR A 143 -6.38 -18.90 -16.45
N ARG A 144 -7.54 -19.34 -16.95
CA ARG A 144 -7.64 -20.47 -17.90
C ARG A 144 -7.21 -20.11 -19.32
N ASN A 145 -7.40 -18.86 -19.73
CA ASN A 145 -7.12 -18.37 -21.09
C ASN A 145 -5.86 -17.51 -21.17
N SER A 146 -5.04 -17.45 -20.11
CA SER A 146 -3.79 -16.71 -20.11
C SER A 146 -2.82 -17.32 -21.13
N ALA A 147 -2.43 -16.55 -22.15
CA ALA A 147 -1.44 -16.91 -23.16
C ALA A 147 -0.02 -17.07 -22.60
N LEU A 148 0.18 -16.85 -21.29
CA LEU A 148 1.45 -17.03 -20.57
C LEU A 148 1.72 -18.49 -20.15
N LYS A 149 1.04 -19.48 -20.72
CA LYS A 149 1.53 -20.86 -20.68
C LYS A 149 2.84 -20.88 -21.49
N VAL A 150 3.94 -20.63 -20.78
CA VAL A 150 5.27 -20.89 -21.28
C VAL A 150 5.29 -22.29 -21.87
N LYS A 151 5.48 -22.38 -23.19
CA LYS A 151 5.86 -23.62 -23.84
C LYS A 151 7.19 -24.05 -23.21
N SER A 152 7.13 -25.01 -22.31
CA SER A 152 8.28 -25.82 -21.97
C SER A 152 8.55 -26.83 -23.09
#